data_9ac67b80f46df1dfbb0d3ee52a6dbe75
#
_entry.id   9ac67b80f46df1dfbb0d3ee52a6dbe75
#
_cell.length_a   1.000
_cell.length_b   1.000
_cell.length_c   1.000
_cell.angle_alpha   90.00
_cell.angle_beta   90.00
_cell.angle_gamma   90.00
#
_symmetry.space_group_name_H-M   'P 1'
#
loop_
_entity.id
_entity.type
_entity.pdbx_description
1 polymer ?
#
loop_
_entity_poly.entity_id
_entity_poly.type
_entity_poly.pdbx_seq_one_letter_code
_entity_poly.pdbx_strand_id
1 'polypeptide(L)'
;MTCNDYLAQHTVSLAQAVRHFLAREIPYQQLEDLSWQLLSHWQDLPHIPADKQPATDQEGVFWYLLHSLHQWDEQQIITDVWLRLQLMACANYLTTEGPCPHHCMGSRP
;
A
#
# COMPACT_ATOMS: atom_id res chain seq x y z
N MET A 1 -16.26 -0.35 -11.41
CA MET A 1 -15.28 0.28 -10.48
C MET A 1 -14.04 0.66 -11.28
N THR A 2 -13.61 1.90 -11.18
CA THR A 2 -12.37 2.37 -11.79
C THR A 2 -11.18 2.14 -10.84
N CYS A 3 -9.95 2.35 -11.33
CA CYS A 3 -8.76 2.33 -10.48
C CYS A 3 -8.89 3.38 -9.35
N ASN A 4 -9.36 4.58 -9.66
CA ASN A 4 -9.57 5.62 -8.65
C ASN A 4 -10.59 5.20 -7.60
N ASP A 5 -11.66 4.51 -7.98
CA ASP A 5 -12.64 3.99 -7.02
C ASP A 5 -12.01 2.95 -6.10
N TYR A 6 -11.21 2.04 -6.66
CA TYR A 6 -10.48 1.05 -5.90
C TYR A 6 -9.54 1.71 -4.88
N LEU A 7 -8.77 2.69 -5.32
CA LEU A 7 -7.86 3.42 -4.44
C LEU A 7 -8.62 4.17 -3.34
N ALA A 8 -9.70 4.86 -3.70
CA ALA A 8 -10.52 5.57 -2.73
C ALA A 8 -11.07 4.66 -1.64
N GLN A 9 -11.38 3.41 -2.00
CA GLN A 9 -11.92 2.42 -1.08
C GLN A 9 -10.85 1.83 -0.16
N HIS A 10 -9.62 1.61 -0.65
CA HIS A 10 -8.64 0.76 0.03
C HIS A 10 -7.39 1.48 0.54
N THR A 11 -7.07 2.66 0.03
CA THR A 11 -5.81 3.35 0.36
C THR A 11 -5.67 3.61 1.86
N VAL A 12 -6.68 4.20 2.48
CA VAL A 12 -6.61 4.56 3.91
C VAL A 12 -6.57 3.31 4.78
N SER A 13 -7.35 2.28 4.43
CA SER A 13 -7.37 1.02 5.19
C SER A 13 -6.00 0.35 5.20
N LEU A 14 -5.32 0.29 4.04
CA LEU A 14 -3.98 -0.28 3.96
C LEU A 14 -2.98 0.54 4.75
N ALA A 15 -3.00 1.85 4.59
CA ALA A 15 -2.07 2.74 5.28
C ALA A 15 -2.22 2.67 6.81
N GLN A 16 -3.46 2.64 7.29
CA GLN A 16 -3.72 2.51 8.73
C GLN A 16 -3.26 1.15 9.27
N ALA A 17 -3.50 0.07 8.52
CA ALA A 17 -3.04 -1.27 8.92
C ALA A 17 -1.52 -1.32 9.03
N VAL A 18 -0.79 -0.71 8.08
CA VAL A 18 0.66 -0.62 8.13
C VAL A 18 1.12 0.16 9.37
N ARG A 19 0.50 1.30 9.66
CA ARG A 19 0.83 2.10 10.85
C ARG A 19 0.59 1.32 12.14
N HIS A 20 -0.53 0.63 12.25
CA HIS A 20 -0.85 -0.18 13.43
C HIS A 20 0.13 -1.35 13.59
N PHE A 21 0.51 -1.99 12.50
CA PHE A 21 1.51 -3.06 12.58
C PHE A 21 2.88 -2.51 13.02
N LEU A 22 3.32 -1.39 12.45
CA LEU A 22 4.61 -0.80 12.83
C LEU A 22 4.63 -0.29 14.27
N ALA A 23 3.47 0.09 14.82
CA ALA A 23 3.30 0.42 16.23
C ALA A 23 3.08 -0.81 17.11
N ARG A 24 3.10 -2.01 16.53
CA ARG A 24 2.88 -3.30 17.19
C ARG A 24 1.50 -3.44 17.84
N GLU A 25 0.50 -2.83 17.23
CA GLU A 25 -0.89 -2.87 17.71
C GLU A 25 -1.68 -4.02 17.07
N ILE A 26 -1.24 -4.53 15.91
CA ILE A 26 -1.85 -5.68 15.25
C ILE A 26 -0.77 -6.69 14.86
N PRO A 27 -1.11 -8.00 14.75
CA PRO A 27 -0.15 -9.00 14.31
C PRO A 27 0.12 -8.91 12.81
N TYR A 28 1.29 -9.37 12.39
CA TYR A 28 1.68 -9.40 10.99
C TYR A 28 0.68 -10.16 10.11
N GLN A 29 0.12 -11.25 10.64
CA GLN A 29 -0.84 -12.07 9.91
C GLN A 29 -2.04 -11.25 9.43
N GLN A 30 -2.51 -10.33 10.27
CA GLN A 30 -3.64 -9.46 9.89
C GLN A 30 -3.27 -8.53 8.74
N LEU A 31 -2.07 -7.96 8.77
CA LEU A 31 -1.56 -7.11 7.68
C LEU A 31 -1.35 -7.91 6.40
N GLU A 32 -0.77 -9.11 6.51
CA GLU A 32 -0.54 -9.99 5.37
C GLU A 32 -1.86 -10.40 4.71
N ASP A 33 -2.85 -10.81 5.50
CA ASP A 33 -4.16 -11.18 4.98
C ASP A 33 -4.83 -10.03 4.24
N LEU A 34 -4.75 -8.82 4.78
CA LEU A 34 -5.27 -7.63 4.12
C LEU A 34 -4.56 -7.39 2.79
N SER A 35 -3.24 -7.49 2.76
CA SER A 35 -2.46 -7.23 1.54
C SER A 35 -2.84 -8.19 0.41
N TRP A 36 -3.05 -9.46 0.72
CA TRP A 36 -3.49 -10.43 -0.28
C TRP A 36 -4.94 -10.24 -0.70
N GLN A 37 -5.83 -9.86 0.21
CA GLN A 37 -7.22 -9.51 -0.12
C GLN A 37 -7.29 -8.34 -1.09
N LEU A 38 -6.45 -7.32 -0.88
CA LEU A 38 -6.43 -6.16 -1.76
C LEU A 38 -5.95 -6.51 -3.16
N LEU A 39 -4.90 -7.34 -3.27
CA LEU A 39 -4.42 -7.80 -4.57
C LEU A 39 -5.47 -8.65 -5.28
N SER A 40 -6.11 -9.58 -4.56
CA SER A 40 -7.16 -10.41 -5.11
C SER A 40 -8.33 -9.59 -5.63
N HIS A 41 -8.77 -8.59 -4.86
CA HIS A 41 -9.84 -7.69 -5.29
C HIS A 41 -9.47 -6.94 -6.56
N TRP A 42 -8.23 -6.43 -6.64
CA TRP A 42 -7.75 -5.77 -7.86
C TRP A 42 -7.80 -6.71 -9.07
N GLN A 43 -7.34 -7.95 -8.90
CA GLN A 43 -7.31 -8.94 -10.00
C GLN A 43 -8.71 -9.34 -10.46
N ASP A 44 -9.71 -9.26 -9.58
CA ASP A 44 -11.09 -9.58 -9.90
C ASP A 44 -11.84 -8.43 -10.58
N LEU A 45 -11.27 -7.23 -10.61
CA LEU A 45 -11.90 -6.10 -11.29
C LEU A 45 -11.89 -6.31 -12.80
N PRO A 46 -12.99 -5.98 -13.50
CA PRO A 46 -13.00 -6.02 -14.95
C PRO A 46 -12.01 -4.99 -15.51
N HIS A 47 -11.33 -5.36 -16.60
CA HIS A 47 -10.45 -4.42 -17.30
C HIS A 47 -11.27 -3.26 -17.83
N ILE A 48 -11.00 -2.05 -17.32
CA ILE A 48 -11.73 -0.86 -17.68
C ILE A 48 -10.83 0.02 -18.56
N PRO A 49 -11.34 0.54 -19.70
CA PRO A 49 -10.59 1.47 -20.53
C PRO A 49 -10.10 2.72 -19.79
N ALA A 50 -10.71 3.05 -18.65
CA ALA A 50 -10.31 4.15 -17.79
C ALA A 50 -8.90 3.94 -17.16
N ASP A 51 -8.38 2.73 -17.19
CA ASP A 51 -7.00 2.45 -16.74
C ASP A 51 -5.94 3.03 -17.67
N LYS A 52 -6.38 3.71 -18.72
CA LYS A 52 -5.50 4.53 -19.55
C LYS A 52 -5.16 5.89 -18.93
N GLN A 53 -5.79 6.25 -17.82
CA GLN A 53 -5.44 7.48 -17.12
C GLN A 53 -4.03 7.38 -16.54
N PRO A 54 -3.24 8.48 -16.59
CA PRO A 54 -1.92 8.50 -15.98
C PRO A 54 -2.02 8.19 -14.48
N ALA A 55 -1.08 7.41 -13.99
CA ALA A 55 -1.00 7.10 -12.58
C ALA A 55 -0.73 8.39 -11.77
N THR A 56 -1.47 8.57 -10.68
CA THR A 56 -1.22 9.66 -9.73
C THR A 56 -0.09 9.27 -8.77
N ASP A 57 0.46 10.26 -8.07
CA ASP A 57 1.44 9.98 -7.01
C ASP A 57 0.83 9.09 -5.93
N GLN A 58 -0.42 9.32 -5.57
CA GLN A 58 -1.12 8.48 -4.60
C GLN A 58 -1.19 7.03 -5.06
N GLU A 59 -1.51 6.80 -6.31
CA GLU A 59 -1.54 5.46 -6.88
C GLU A 59 -0.15 4.81 -6.83
N GLY A 60 0.89 5.53 -7.24
CA GLY A 60 2.24 5.02 -7.21
C GLY A 60 2.69 4.60 -5.82
N VAL A 61 2.43 5.43 -4.81
CA VAL A 61 2.77 5.11 -3.42
C VAL A 61 1.96 3.92 -2.90
N PHE A 62 0.68 3.83 -3.24
CA PHE A 62 -0.17 2.69 -2.87
C PHE A 62 0.42 1.38 -3.40
N TRP A 63 0.75 1.32 -4.68
CA TRP A 63 1.31 0.09 -5.28
C TRP A 63 2.69 -0.24 -4.72
N TYR A 64 3.52 0.76 -4.47
CA TYR A 64 4.81 0.54 -3.82
C TYR A 64 4.62 -0.10 -2.44
N LEU A 65 3.71 0.44 -1.63
CA LEU A 65 3.43 -0.08 -0.30
C LEU A 65 2.90 -1.52 -0.37
N LEU A 66 1.92 -1.78 -1.24
CA LEU A 66 1.35 -3.12 -1.39
C LEU A 66 2.40 -4.14 -1.85
N HIS A 67 3.20 -3.80 -2.86
CA HIS A 67 4.26 -4.70 -3.35
C HIS A 67 5.33 -4.96 -2.28
N SER A 68 5.66 -3.95 -1.48
CA SER A 68 6.63 -4.13 -0.39
C SER A 68 6.14 -5.16 0.63
N LEU A 69 4.85 -5.17 0.94
CA LEU A 69 4.27 -6.15 1.86
C LEU A 69 4.29 -7.57 1.29
N HIS A 70 4.29 -7.72 -0.04
CA HIS A 70 4.40 -9.03 -0.69
C HIS A 70 5.85 -9.46 -0.88
N GLN A 71 6.79 -8.52 -0.93
CA GLN A 71 8.20 -8.78 -1.19
C GLN A 71 8.99 -9.09 0.09
N TRP A 72 8.68 -8.40 1.19
CA TRP A 72 9.44 -8.49 2.42
C TRP A 72 8.64 -9.26 3.48
N ASP A 73 9.31 -10.13 4.24
CA ASP A 73 8.67 -10.86 5.33
C ASP A 73 8.65 -10.02 6.62
N GLU A 74 7.98 -10.54 7.64
CA GLU A 74 7.84 -9.87 8.93
C GLU A 74 9.20 -9.53 9.55
N GLN A 75 10.13 -10.49 9.53
CA GLN A 75 11.44 -10.32 10.14
C GLN A 75 12.23 -9.19 9.45
N GLN A 76 12.18 -9.13 8.14
CA GLN A 76 12.85 -8.08 7.38
C GLN A 76 12.27 -6.71 7.67
N ILE A 77 10.94 -6.61 7.73
CA ILE A 77 10.26 -5.35 8.04
C ILE A 77 10.61 -4.86 9.44
N ILE A 78 10.67 -5.76 10.42
CA ILE A 78 10.94 -5.40 11.81
C ILE A 78 12.40 -4.99 12.02
N THR A 79 13.33 -5.68 11.37
CA THR A 79 14.76 -5.49 11.61
C THR A 79 15.42 -4.44 10.72
N ASP A 80 14.85 -4.14 9.55
CA ASP A 80 15.42 -3.17 8.62
C ASP A 80 14.86 -1.77 8.89
N VAL A 81 15.69 -0.90 9.46
CA VAL A 81 15.31 0.46 9.82
C VAL A 81 14.86 1.26 8.58
N TRP A 82 15.61 1.13 7.48
CA TRP A 82 15.28 1.86 6.24
C TRP A 82 13.94 1.43 5.68
N LEU A 83 13.68 0.12 5.65
CA LEU A 83 12.41 -0.42 5.17
C LEU A 83 11.25 0.09 6.02
N ARG A 84 11.39 0.07 7.35
CA ARG A 84 10.35 0.59 8.24
C ARG A 84 10.09 2.07 8.01
N LEU A 85 11.13 2.87 7.83
CA LEU A 85 10.98 4.29 7.57
C LEU A 85 10.28 4.55 6.24
N GLN A 86 10.59 3.78 5.21
CA GLN A 86 9.93 3.90 3.91
C GLN A 86 8.45 3.53 4.00
N LEU A 87 8.13 2.43 4.67
CA LEU A 87 6.74 2.02 4.83
C LEU A 87 5.94 3.04 5.65
N MET A 88 6.54 3.60 6.70
CA MET A 88 5.90 4.63 7.51
C MET A 88 5.66 5.90 6.67
N ALA A 89 6.64 6.32 5.86
CA ALA A 89 6.50 7.49 5.00
C ALA A 89 5.35 7.30 3.98
N CYS A 90 5.26 6.12 3.39
CA CYS A 90 4.16 5.78 2.48
C CYS A 90 2.81 5.85 3.20
N ALA A 91 2.71 5.23 4.36
CA ALA A 91 1.47 5.20 5.14
C ALA A 91 1.05 6.61 5.58
N ASN A 92 1.99 7.43 6.03
CA ASN A 92 1.70 8.80 6.43
C ASN A 92 1.21 9.65 5.26
N TYR A 93 1.83 9.53 4.09
CA TYR A 93 1.38 10.24 2.91
C TYR A 93 -0.04 9.82 2.51
N LEU A 94 -0.31 8.51 2.51
CA LEU A 94 -1.61 7.99 2.10
C LEU A 94 -2.74 8.33 3.09
N THR A 95 -2.40 8.64 4.33
CA THR A 95 -3.37 9.13 5.33
C THR A 95 -3.34 10.66 5.46
N THR A 96 -2.70 11.36 4.55
CA THR A 96 -2.56 12.82 4.49
C THR A 96 -1.81 13.43 5.69
N GLU A 97 -0.97 12.66 6.34
CA GLU A 97 -0.21 13.11 7.52
C GLU A 97 1.27 13.37 7.24
N GLY A 98 1.71 13.24 5.99
CA GLY A 98 3.10 13.47 5.63
C GLY A 98 3.31 13.80 4.16
N PRO A 99 4.53 14.21 3.79
CA PRO A 99 4.85 14.54 2.40
C PRO A 99 4.92 13.30 1.52
N CYS A 100 4.80 13.50 0.21
CA CYS A 100 4.89 12.42 -0.76
C CYS A 100 6.31 11.85 -0.83
N PRO A 101 6.50 10.55 -0.59
CA PRO A 101 7.80 9.91 -0.74
C PRO A 101 8.06 9.60 -2.22
N HIS A 102 8.56 10.57 -2.98
CA HIS A 102 8.71 10.48 -4.43
C HIS A 102 9.57 9.31 -4.91
N HIS A 103 10.44 8.77 -4.07
CA HIS A 103 11.25 7.59 -4.40
C HIS A 103 10.51 6.27 -4.17
N CYS A 104 9.32 6.29 -3.62
CA CYS A 104 8.51 5.11 -3.30
C CYS A 104 7.33 5.01 -4.28
N MET A 105 7.63 4.70 -5.52
CA MET A 105 6.62 4.59 -6.58
C MET A 105 6.60 3.18 -7.16
N GLY A 106 5.41 2.57 -7.18
CA GLY A 106 5.17 1.25 -7.76
C GLY A 106 4.29 1.33 -8.99
N SER A 107 4.13 0.19 -9.65
CA SER A 107 3.30 0.06 -10.86
C SER A 107 2.08 -0.80 -10.59
N ARG A 108 1.04 -0.59 -11.38
CA ARG A 108 -0.16 -1.45 -11.36
C ARG A 108 0.23 -2.91 -11.61
N PRO A 109 -0.32 -3.83 -10.83
CA PRO A 109 -0.08 -5.26 -11.02
C PRO A 109 -0.61 -5.76 -12.35
#